data_ee01eec0a7795bd90b6dc87d3697b0e3
#
_entry.id   ee01eec0a7795bd90b6dc87d3697b0e3
#
_cell.length_a   1.000
_cell.length_b   1.000
_cell.length_c   1.000
_cell.angle_alpha   90.00
_cell.angle_beta   90.00
_cell.angle_gamma   90.00
#
_symmetry.space_group_name_H-M   'P 1'
#
loop_
_entity.id
_entity.type
_entity.pdbx_description
1 polymer ?
#
loop_
_entity_poly.entity_id
_entity_poly.type
_entity_poly.pdbx_seq_one_letter_code
_entity_poly.pdbx_strand_id
1 'polypeptide(L)'
;MDSNITLQTKQMIDSLKAVCTNFGLGNASSEYKIITEVFLYKFLNDKFLFEAKRVEPALAKLSPADAEKQLAQMTDDDYELFLLGFGPDTAKLKQTHFISYLFNRKNEENFHTVFDDTLLDIATYNIDIFSVRTGGQSNMRLFSGISQHVIEAEKKDDFCRAIIDKIAECSFDSVFEQKYDFFAQIFEY
;
A
#
# COMPACT_ATOMS: atom_id res chain seq x y z
N MET A 1 -3.34 18.71 -17.14
CA MET A 1 -3.78 17.57 -16.30
C MET A 1 -3.51 16.31 -17.09
N ASP A 2 -2.62 15.45 -16.63
CA ASP A 2 -2.34 14.24 -17.40
C ASP A 2 -3.52 13.29 -17.28
N SER A 3 -4.26 13.19 -18.37
CA SER A 3 -5.46 12.33 -18.49
C SER A 3 -5.14 10.85 -18.14
N ASN A 4 -3.89 10.45 -18.21
CA ASN A 4 -3.46 9.09 -17.95
C ASN A 4 -3.45 8.75 -16.45
N ILE A 5 -2.96 9.64 -15.60
CA ILE A 5 -2.89 9.44 -14.13
C ILE A 5 -4.31 9.37 -13.54
N THR A 6 -5.15 10.32 -13.92
CA THR A 6 -6.56 10.33 -13.49
C THR A 6 -7.28 9.07 -13.94
N LEU A 7 -6.98 8.58 -15.14
CA LEU A 7 -7.57 7.35 -15.67
C LEU A 7 -7.12 6.11 -14.89
N GLN A 8 -5.81 5.97 -14.63
CA GLN A 8 -5.26 4.84 -13.87
C GLN A 8 -5.81 4.80 -12.43
N THR A 9 -5.84 5.95 -11.76
CA THR A 9 -6.41 6.07 -10.41
C THR A 9 -7.88 5.67 -10.39
N LYS A 10 -8.67 6.18 -11.35
CA LYS A 10 -10.07 5.84 -11.47
C LYS A 10 -10.28 4.35 -11.73
N GLN A 11 -9.52 3.76 -12.65
CA GLN A 11 -9.60 2.33 -12.96
C GLN A 11 -9.28 1.46 -11.74
N MET A 12 -8.28 1.84 -10.93
CA MET A 12 -7.96 1.13 -9.70
C MET A 12 -9.13 1.24 -8.71
N ILE A 13 -9.66 2.44 -8.46
CA ILE A 13 -10.81 2.64 -7.55
C ILE A 13 -12.01 1.83 -8.03
N ASP A 14 -12.34 1.87 -9.32
CA ASP A 14 -13.48 1.13 -9.88
C ASP A 14 -13.27 -0.40 -9.72
N SER A 15 -12.05 -0.91 -9.91
CA SER A 15 -11.75 -2.32 -9.69
C SER A 15 -11.86 -2.73 -8.22
N LEU A 16 -11.44 -1.89 -7.28
CA LEU A 16 -11.60 -2.14 -5.84
C LEU A 16 -13.08 -2.09 -5.41
N LYS A 17 -13.87 -1.16 -5.96
CA LYS A 17 -15.33 -1.12 -5.76
C LYS A 17 -15.99 -2.39 -6.26
N ALA A 18 -15.58 -2.91 -7.41
CA ALA A 18 -16.09 -4.18 -7.94
C ALA A 18 -15.77 -5.35 -7.00
N VAL A 19 -14.55 -5.41 -6.44
CA VAL A 19 -14.20 -6.40 -5.41
C VAL A 19 -15.11 -6.25 -4.19
N CYS A 20 -15.26 -5.05 -3.62
CA CYS A 20 -16.14 -4.82 -2.47
C CYS A 20 -17.57 -5.28 -2.76
N THR A 21 -18.11 -4.96 -3.93
CA THR A 21 -19.46 -5.37 -4.35
C THR A 21 -19.61 -6.89 -4.40
N ASN A 22 -18.61 -7.60 -4.95
CA ASN A 22 -18.63 -9.07 -5.06
C ASN A 22 -18.63 -9.78 -3.69
N PHE A 23 -18.12 -9.10 -2.66
CA PHE A 23 -18.10 -9.61 -1.29
C PHE A 23 -19.21 -9.01 -0.39
N GLY A 24 -20.21 -8.39 -0.99
CA GLY A 24 -21.38 -7.84 -0.27
C GLY A 24 -21.09 -6.54 0.49
N LEU A 25 -19.99 -5.87 0.19
CA LEU A 25 -19.56 -4.63 0.84
C LEU A 25 -19.87 -3.38 0.00
N GLY A 26 -20.45 -3.55 -1.19
CA GLY A 26 -20.79 -2.44 -2.09
C GLY A 26 -21.79 -1.46 -1.46
N ASN A 27 -21.52 -0.16 -1.58
CA ASN A 27 -22.30 0.94 -0.99
C ASN A 27 -22.41 0.91 0.55
N ALA A 28 -21.64 0.06 1.23
CA ALA A 28 -21.53 0.08 2.67
C ALA A 28 -20.54 1.17 3.13
N SER A 29 -20.70 1.68 4.34
CA SER A 29 -19.75 2.65 4.93
C SER A 29 -18.31 2.13 5.00
N SER A 30 -18.15 0.80 5.08
CA SER A 30 -16.87 0.11 5.05
C SER A 30 -16.17 0.13 3.68
N GLU A 31 -16.93 0.22 2.57
CA GLU A 31 -16.37 0.27 1.22
C GLU A 31 -15.37 1.41 1.05
N TYR A 32 -15.78 2.63 1.43
CA TYR A 32 -14.92 3.80 1.36
C TYR A 32 -13.64 3.63 2.20
N LYS A 33 -13.77 3.09 3.41
CA LYS A 33 -12.64 2.86 4.31
C LYS A 33 -11.66 1.84 3.71
N ILE A 34 -12.16 0.72 3.22
CA ILE A 34 -11.34 -0.32 2.57
C ILE A 34 -10.58 0.28 1.39
N ILE A 35 -11.28 0.96 0.49
CA ILE A 35 -10.65 1.55 -0.71
C ILE A 35 -9.59 2.55 -0.31
N THR A 36 -9.84 3.41 0.67
CA THR A 36 -8.88 4.41 1.15
C THR A 36 -7.63 3.74 1.74
N GLU A 37 -7.78 2.73 2.60
CA GLU A 37 -6.64 2.03 3.21
C GLU A 37 -5.80 1.28 2.15
N VAL A 38 -6.45 0.56 1.24
CA VAL A 38 -5.79 -0.18 0.17
C VAL A 38 -5.06 0.75 -0.80
N PHE A 39 -5.70 1.86 -1.16
CA PHE A 39 -5.11 2.87 -2.03
C PHE A 39 -3.88 3.51 -1.38
N LEU A 40 -3.98 3.85 -0.10
CA LEU A 40 -2.87 4.42 0.66
C LEU A 40 -1.72 3.43 0.78
N TYR A 41 -1.99 2.13 1.00
CA TYR A 41 -0.95 1.10 1.01
C TYR A 41 -0.21 1.04 -0.34
N LYS A 42 -0.96 1.01 -1.44
CA LYS A 42 -0.38 1.04 -2.79
C LYS A 42 0.48 2.29 -3.01
N PHE A 43 -0.03 3.45 -2.61
CA PHE A 43 0.70 4.70 -2.72
C PHE A 43 2.01 4.68 -1.91
N LEU A 44 1.98 4.20 -0.67
CA LEU A 44 3.18 4.11 0.17
C LEU A 44 4.22 3.17 -0.41
N ASN A 45 3.80 2.01 -0.94
CA ASN A 45 4.69 1.06 -1.59
C ASN A 45 5.39 1.68 -2.81
N ASP A 46 4.64 2.28 -3.70
CA ASP A 46 5.19 2.84 -4.93
C ASP A 46 6.03 4.10 -4.65
N LYS A 47 5.61 4.94 -3.69
CA LYS A 47 6.40 6.11 -3.25
C LYS A 47 7.72 5.69 -2.62
N PHE A 48 7.70 4.65 -1.79
CA PHE A 48 8.92 4.09 -1.22
C PHE A 48 9.88 3.61 -2.31
N LEU A 49 9.39 2.88 -3.32
CA LEU A 49 10.21 2.42 -4.44
C LEU A 49 10.76 3.57 -5.28
N PHE A 50 9.97 4.61 -5.50
CA PHE A 50 10.42 5.81 -6.19
C PHE A 50 11.59 6.49 -5.44
N GLU A 51 11.49 6.65 -4.12
CA GLU A 51 12.58 7.20 -3.30
C GLU A 51 13.78 6.22 -3.21
N ALA A 52 13.52 4.91 -3.15
CA ALA A 52 14.55 3.87 -3.14
C ALA A 52 15.46 3.96 -4.38
N LYS A 53 14.89 4.18 -5.55
CA LYS A 53 15.64 4.39 -6.80
C LYS A 53 16.53 5.63 -6.78
N ARG A 54 16.24 6.61 -5.94
CA ARG A 54 17.05 7.83 -5.76
C ARG A 54 18.18 7.61 -4.76
N VAL A 55 17.94 6.78 -3.75
CA VAL A 55 18.93 6.43 -2.71
C VAL A 55 19.96 5.43 -3.25
N GLU A 56 19.50 4.42 -4.01
CA GLU A 56 20.33 3.34 -4.56
C GLU A 56 20.31 3.38 -6.09
N PRO A 57 21.38 3.91 -6.70
CA PRO A 57 21.46 4.04 -8.17
C PRO A 57 21.33 2.73 -8.94
N ALA A 58 21.66 1.59 -8.33
CA ALA A 58 21.51 0.27 -8.96
C ALA A 58 20.04 -0.05 -9.25
N LEU A 59 19.11 0.51 -8.49
CA LEU A 59 17.67 0.33 -8.68
C LEU A 59 17.09 1.25 -9.77
N ALA A 60 17.78 2.33 -10.15
CA ALA A 60 17.22 3.42 -10.96
C ALA A 60 16.66 2.97 -12.31
N LYS A 61 17.25 1.91 -12.91
CA LYS A 61 16.86 1.39 -14.24
C LYS A 61 15.93 0.17 -14.16
N LEU A 62 15.61 -0.29 -12.96
CA LEU A 62 14.80 -1.48 -12.77
C LEU A 62 13.30 -1.14 -12.85
N SER A 63 12.52 -2.12 -13.30
CA SER A 63 11.07 -2.07 -13.12
C SER A 63 10.72 -2.05 -11.61
N PRO A 64 9.53 -1.58 -11.19
CA PRO A 64 9.11 -1.64 -9.79
C PRO A 64 9.23 -3.04 -9.20
N ALA A 65 8.78 -4.07 -9.93
CA ALA A 65 8.84 -5.46 -9.49
C ALA A 65 10.30 -5.99 -9.32
N ASP A 66 11.20 -5.61 -10.24
CA ASP A 66 12.62 -6.01 -10.14
C ASP A 66 13.32 -5.26 -9.00
N ALA A 67 12.97 -3.99 -8.77
CA ALA A 67 13.47 -3.21 -7.64
C ALA A 67 13.03 -3.80 -6.30
N GLU A 68 11.76 -4.16 -6.13
CA GLU A 68 11.27 -4.87 -4.94
C GLU A 68 12.02 -6.20 -4.74
N LYS A 69 12.20 -6.97 -5.80
CA LYS A 69 12.93 -8.24 -5.75
C LYS A 69 14.38 -8.05 -5.30
N GLN A 70 15.07 -7.03 -5.80
CA GLN A 70 16.44 -6.74 -5.39
C GLN A 70 16.50 -6.29 -3.94
N LEU A 71 15.61 -5.42 -3.50
CA LEU A 71 15.50 -4.99 -2.10
C LEU A 71 15.19 -6.18 -1.17
N ALA A 72 14.30 -7.08 -1.58
CA ALA A 72 13.94 -8.27 -0.81
C ALA A 72 15.09 -9.28 -0.64
N GLN A 73 16.14 -9.19 -1.46
CA GLN A 73 17.34 -10.04 -1.38
C GLN A 73 18.46 -9.44 -0.53
N MET A 74 18.35 -8.18 -0.09
CA MET A 74 19.33 -7.59 0.82
C MET A 74 19.32 -8.32 2.16
N THR A 75 20.50 -8.41 2.80
CA THR A 75 20.57 -8.83 4.21
C THR A 75 19.90 -7.79 5.10
N ASP A 76 19.51 -8.17 6.31
CA ASP A 76 18.86 -7.24 7.25
C ASP A 76 19.77 -6.04 7.53
N ASP A 77 21.07 -6.27 7.75
CA ASP A 77 22.05 -5.20 8.00
C ASP A 77 22.19 -4.24 6.80
N ASP A 78 22.28 -4.78 5.59
CA ASP A 78 22.38 -3.96 4.37
C ASP A 78 21.10 -3.15 4.15
N TYR A 79 19.94 -3.75 4.44
CA TYR A 79 18.66 -3.09 4.32
C TYR A 79 18.48 -1.96 5.34
N GLU A 80 18.91 -2.17 6.59
CA GLU A 80 18.91 -1.10 7.58
C GLU A 80 19.82 0.07 7.17
N LEU A 81 21.03 -0.21 6.67
CA LEU A 81 21.93 0.81 6.15
C LEU A 81 21.30 1.56 4.96
N PHE A 82 20.66 0.85 4.05
CA PHE A 82 19.94 1.45 2.93
C PHE A 82 18.83 2.40 3.42
N LEU A 83 18.06 2.02 4.45
CA LEU A 83 17.01 2.86 5.01
C LEU A 83 17.50 4.15 5.65
N LEU A 84 18.80 4.24 6.04
CA LEU A 84 19.40 5.49 6.54
C LEU A 84 19.52 6.57 5.44
N GLY A 85 19.50 6.17 4.18
CA GLY A 85 19.51 7.10 3.04
C GLY A 85 18.21 7.88 2.84
N PHE A 86 17.12 7.47 3.50
CA PHE A 86 15.83 8.16 3.39
C PHE A 86 15.75 9.36 4.34
N GLY A 87 15.06 10.41 3.88
CA GLY A 87 14.78 11.58 4.73
C GLY A 87 13.89 11.24 5.93
N PRO A 88 13.91 12.09 6.97
CA PRO A 88 13.15 11.84 8.21
C PRO A 88 11.63 11.83 8.01
N ASP A 89 11.13 12.51 6.98
CA ASP A 89 9.70 12.62 6.68
C ASP A 89 9.24 11.57 5.66
N THR A 90 10.11 10.67 5.23
CA THR A 90 9.79 9.63 4.25
C THR A 90 9.37 8.35 4.96
N ALA A 91 8.17 7.85 4.66
CA ALA A 91 7.72 6.57 5.17
C ALA A 91 8.66 5.44 4.73
N LYS A 92 8.99 4.57 5.67
CA LYS A 92 9.88 3.43 5.45
C LYS A 92 9.08 2.15 5.43
N LEU A 93 9.46 1.22 4.57
CA LEU A 93 8.87 -0.11 4.51
C LEU A 93 9.91 -1.16 4.88
N LYS A 94 9.50 -2.20 5.58
CA LYS A 94 10.27 -3.45 5.72
C LYS A 94 10.13 -4.27 4.43
N GLN A 95 11.04 -5.19 4.19
CA GLN A 95 10.97 -6.11 3.04
C GLN A 95 9.68 -6.94 3.03
N THR A 96 9.13 -7.26 4.22
CA THR A 96 7.85 -7.96 4.38
C THR A 96 6.61 -7.09 4.14
N HIS A 97 6.79 -5.78 3.94
CA HIS A 97 5.71 -4.84 3.65
C HIS A 97 5.44 -4.67 2.16
N PHE A 98 6.30 -5.17 1.28
CA PHE A 98 6.12 -5.00 -0.16
C PHE A 98 4.88 -5.71 -0.69
N ILE A 99 4.23 -5.08 -1.66
CA ILE A 99 3.07 -5.68 -2.35
C ILE A 99 3.46 -7.02 -2.98
N SER A 100 4.65 -7.13 -3.56
CA SER A 100 5.15 -8.39 -4.12
C SER A 100 5.32 -9.49 -3.07
N TYR A 101 5.71 -9.14 -1.84
CA TYR A 101 5.80 -10.10 -0.73
C TYR A 101 4.44 -10.70 -0.40
N LEU A 102 3.41 -9.87 -0.24
CA LEU A 102 2.05 -10.35 -0.01
C LEU A 102 1.49 -11.12 -1.21
N PHE A 103 1.73 -10.62 -2.43
CA PHE A 103 1.26 -11.29 -3.64
C PHE A 103 1.79 -12.71 -3.78
N ASN A 104 3.07 -12.93 -3.44
CA ASN A 104 3.69 -14.26 -3.47
C ASN A 104 3.13 -15.22 -2.41
N ARG A 105 2.56 -14.68 -1.32
CA ARG A 105 1.97 -15.44 -0.21
C ARG A 105 0.45 -15.58 -0.27
N LYS A 106 -0.20 -15.02 -1.27
CA LYS A 106 -1.67 -14.93 -1.36
C LYS A 106 -2.39 -16.28 -1.28
N ASN A 107 -1.72 -17.39 -1.60
CA ASN A 107 -2.31 -18.73 -1.54
C ASN A 107 -2.10 -19.45 -0.20
N GLU A 108 -1.45 -18.81 0.77
CA GLU A 108 -1.32 -19.38 2.11
C GLU A 108 -2.67 -19.39 2.84
N GLU A 109 -2.81 -20.33 3.78
CA GLU A 109 -3.95 -20.34 4.70
C GLU A 109 -3.92 -19.10 5.61
N ASN A 110 -5.09 -18.57 5.93
CA ASN A 110 -5.24 -17.35 6.73
C ASN A 110 -4.51 -16.13 6.13
N PHE A 111 -4.45 -16.05 4.81
CA PHE A 111 -3.82 -14.92 4.11
C PHE A 111 -4.39 -13.57 4.55
N HIS A 112 -5.68 -13.50 4.90
CA HIS A 112 -6.30 -12.28 5.43
C HIS A 112 -5.60 -11.77 6.70
N THR A 113 -5.14 -12.68 7.58
CA THR A 113 -4.39 -12.29 8.78
C THR A 113 -3.02 -11.71 8.38
N VAL A 114 -2.31 -12.36 7.46
CA VAL A 114 -1.03 -11.86 6.94
C VAL A 114 -1.19 -10.47 6.33
N PHE A 115 -2.25 -10.26 5.57
CA PHE A 115 -2.55 -8.97 4.94
C PHE A 115 -2.82 -7.87 5.97
N ASP A 116 -3.74 -8.13 6.91
CA ASP A 116 -4.11 -7.16 7.96
C ASP A 116 -2.93 -6.85 8.89
N ASP A 117 -2.16 -7.86 9.29
CA ASP A 117 -0.97 -7.67 10.13
C ASP A 117 0.09 -6.84 9.42
N THR A 118 0.25 -7.01 8.09
CA THR A 118 1.15 -6.17 7.30
C THR A 118 0.72 -4.71 7.32
N LEU A 119 -0.55 -4.42 7.12
CA LEU A 119 -1.07 -3.04 7.20
C LEU A 119 -0.84 -2.43 8.59
N LEU A 120 -1.12 -3.18 9.65
CA LEU A 120 -0.93 -2.74 11.03
C LEU A 120 0.55 -2.52 11.37
N ASP A 121 1.45 -3.37 10.86
CA ASP A 121 2.88 -3.22 11.05
C ASP A 121 3.43 -1.98 10.31
N ILE A 122 2.99 -1.71 9.08
CA ILE A 122 3.31 -0.46 8.36
C ILE A 122 2.89 0.76 9.18
N ALA A 123 1.67 0.77 9.71
CA ALA A 123 1.16 1.87 10.53
C ALA A 123 1.98 2.08 11.81
N THR A 124 2.38 1.00 12.46
CA THR A 124 3.18 1.02 13.69
C THR A 124 4.61 1.46 13.42
N TYR A 125 5.21 0.94 12.35
CA TYR A 125 6.59 1.24 11.94
C TYR A 125 6.79 2.71 11.54
N ASN A 126 5.72 3.37 11.06
CA ASN A 126 5.74 4.76 10.62
C ASN A 126 4.91 5.69 11.53
N ILE A 127 4.67 5.31 12.78
CA ILE A 127 3.78 6.04 13.67
C ILE A 127 4.20 7.50 13.88
N ASP A 128 5.50 7.76 13.94
CA ASP A 128 6.05 9.11 14.13
C ASP A 128 5.83 10.04 12.93
N ILE A 129 5.69 9.44 11.74
CA ILE A 129 5.47 10.18 10.48
C ILE A 129 3.99 10.48 10.31
N PHE A 130 3.10 9.50 10.58
CA PHE A 130 1.68 9.59 10.27
C PHE A 130 0.78 9.90 11.47
N SER A 131 1.32 9.99 12.70
CA SER A 131 0.51 10.34 13.85
C SER A 131 0.08 11.81 13.75
N VAL A 132 -1.16 12.05 13.35
CA VAL A 132 -1.80 13.35 13.54
C VAL A 132 -2.02 13.53 15.03
N ARG A 133 -1.28 14.45 15.65
CA ARG A 133 -1.54 14.87 17.03
C ARG A 133 -2.89 15.61 17.05
N THR A 134 -3.97 14.87 17.20
CA THR A 134 -5.24 15.46 17.61
C THR A 134 -5.05 15.95 19.03
N GLY A 135 -5.58 17.12 19.39
CA GLY A 135 -5.41 17.78 20.70
C GLY A 135 -5.83 16.97 21.94
N GLY A 136 -5.97 15.66 21.84
CA GLY A 136 -6.33 14.68 22.86
C GLY A 136 -5.50 13.42 22.80
N GLN A 137 -4.19 13.48 22.77
CA GLN A 137 -3.24 12.40 23.10
C GLN A 137 -3.43 11.00 22.42
N SER A 138 -4.33 10.79 21.48
CA SER A 138 -4.45 9.51 20.79
C SER A 138 -3.88 9.59 19.37
N ASN A 139 -2.82 8.82 19.11
CA ASN A 139 -2.31 8.62 17.75
C ASN A 139 -3.34 7.80 16.95
N MET A 140 -3.96 8.41 15.94
CA MET A 140 -4.81 7.66 15.02
C MET A 140 -3.92 6.76 14.15
N ARG A 141 -4.21 5.47 14.12
CA ARG A 141 -3.52 4.53 13.25
C ARG A 141 -3.95 4.75 11.80
N LEU A 142 -2.99 4.74 10.91
CA LEU A 142 -3.21 4.91 9.47
C LEU A 142 -4.02 3.75 8.86
N PHE A 143 -3.84 2.54 9.38
CA PHE A 143 -4.52 1.33 8.95
C PHE A 143 -5.17 0.61 10.11
N SER A 144 -6.28 -0.07 9.84
CA SER A 144 -7.03 -0.85 10.83
C SER A 144 -7.23 -2.32 10.44
N GLY A 145 -6.76 -2.70 9.25
CA GLY A 145 -7.06 -4.00 8.64
C GLY A 145 -8.38 -4.00 7.90
N ILE A 146 -8.43 -4.70 6.78
CA ILE A 146 -9.58 -4.66 5.86
C ILE A 146 -10.47 -5.89 5.97
N SER A 147 -9.94 -7.05 6.38
CA SER A 147 -10.68 -8.30 6.42
C SER A 147 -11.78 -8.33 7.49
N GLN A 148 -11.67 -7.46 8.51
CA GLN A 148 -12.69 -7.34 9.56
C GLN A 148 -14.07 -6.94 9.03
N HIS A 149 -14.13 -6.31 7.86
CA HIS A 149 -15.39 -5.88 7.24
C HIS A 149 -16.12 -7.00 6.52
N VAL A 150 -15.44 -8.12 6.23
CA VAL A 150 -16.04 -9.32 5.63
C VAL A 150 -16.62 -10.17 6.73
N ILE A 151 -17.96 -10.35 6.71
CA ILE A 151 -18.71 -11.03 7.76
C ILE A 151 -18.43 -12.53 7.75
N GLU A 152 -18.41 -13.14 6.57
CA GLU A 152 -18.24 -14.57 6.38
C GLU A 152 -16.74 -14.94 6.48
N ALA A 153 -16.36 -15.63 7.56
CA ALA A 153 -14.96 -15.93 7.86
C ALA A 153 -14.25 -16.68 6.72
N GLU A 154 -14.95 -17.59 6.06
CA GLU A 154 -14.44 -18.38 4.93
C GLU A 154 -14.16 -17.56 3.66
N LYS A 155 -14.72 -16.36 3.55
CA LYS A 155 -14.51 -15.44 2.41
C LYS A 155 -13.38 -14.44 2.61
N LYS A 156 -12.82 -14.32 3.81
CA LYS A 156 -11.81 -13.31 4.14
C LYS A 156 -10.54 -13.48 3.31
N ASP A 157 -10.05 -14.70 3.16
CA ASP A 157 -8.88 -15.00 2.35
C ASP A 157 -9.11 -14.63 0.88
N ASP A 158 -10.24 -15.04 0.32
CA ASP A 158 -10.58 -14.74 -1.07
C ASP A 158 -10.76 -13.24 -1.32
N PHE A 159 -11.31 -12.52 -0.36
CA PHE A 159 -11.40 -11.07 -0.40
C PHE A 159 -10.01 -10.43 -0.46
N CYS A 160 -9.11 -10.78 0.46
CA CYS A 160 -7.77 -10.24 0.50
C CYS A 160 -6.94 -10.65 -0.74
N ARG A 161 -7.15 -11.86 -1.29
CA ARG A 161 -6.56 -12.29 -2.57
C ARG A 161 -7.03 -11.40 -3.72
N ALA A 162 -8.32 -11.15 -3.81
CA ALA A 162 -8.87 -10.29 -4.85
C ALA A 162 -8.32 -8.84 -4.75
N ILE A 163 -8.16 -8.31 -3.54
CA ILE A 163 -7.57 -6.99 -3.32
C ILE A 163 -6.10 -6.96 -3.75
N ILE A 164 -5.26 -7.91 -3.30
CA ILE A 164 -3.83 -7.90 -3.62
C ILE A 164 -3.60 -8.06 -5.13
N ASP A 165 -4.39 -8.86 -5.82
CA ASP A 165 -4.33 -9.00 -7.27
C ASP A 165 -4.55 -7.65 -7.97
N LYS A 166 -5.53 -6.87 -7.53
CA LYS A 166 -5.84 -5.56 -8.14
C LYS A 166 -4.74 -4.52 -7.92
N ILE A 167 -4.18 -4.44 -6.73
CA ILE A 167 -3.13 -3.45 -6.47
C ILE A 167 -1.78 -3.83 -7.07
N ALA A 168 -1.51 -5.14 -7.25
CA ALA A 168 -0.29 -5.61 -7.91
C ALA A 168 -0.28 -5.31 -9.43
N GLU A 169 -1.46 -5.21 -10.07
CA GLU A 169 -1.60 -4.89 -11.49
C GLU A 169 -1.34 -3.41 -11.82
N CYS A 170 -1.36 -2.52 -10.82
CA CYS A 170 -1.24 -1.07 -11.01
C CYS A 170 0.18 -0.57 -10.65
N SER A 171 0.61 0.56 -11.27
CA SER A 171 1.82 1.29 -10.89
C SER A 171 1.57 2.79 -10.87
N PHE A 172 2.08 3.46 -9.83
CA PHE A 172 2.04 4.92 -9.69
C PHE A 172 3.38 5.59 -9.97
N ASP A 173 4.38 4.90 -10.54
CA ASP A 173 5.71 5.46 -10.82
C ASP A 173 5.64 6.80 -11.56
N SER A 174 4.79 6.90 -12.61
CA SER A 174 4.64 8.11 -13.40
C SER A 174 4.03 9.29 -12.64
N VAL A 175 3.31 9.03 -11.54
CA VAL A 175 2.70 10.05 -10.68
C VAL A 175 3.76 10.85 -9.94
N PHE A 176 4.79 10.16 -9.43
CA PHE A 176 5.82 10.77 -8.60
C PHE A 176 6.83 11.60 -9.40
N GLU A 177 7.00 11.32 -10.69
CA GLU A 177 7.84 12.11 -11.57
C GLU A 177 7.34 13.55 -11.76
N GLN A 178 6.03 13.77 -11.62
CA GLN A 178 5.38 15.04 -11.95
C GLN A 178 5.22 16.01 -10.77
N LYS A 179 5.75 15.70 -9.57
CA LYS A 179 5.62 16.53 -8.34
C LYS A 179 4.16 16.91 -8.02
N TYR A 180 3.25 16.02 -8.23
CA TYR A 180 1.83 16.25 -8.12
C TYR A 180 1.33 16.00 -6.68
N ASP A 181 0.43 16.86 -6.18
CA ASP A 181 -0.25 16.62 -4.90
C ASP A 181 -1.41 15.62 -5.13
N PHE A 182 -1.01 14.36 -5.15
CA PHE A 182 -1.88 13.24 -5.46
C PHE A 182 -2.96 13.02 -4.38
N PHE A 183 -2.66 13.32 -3.12
CA PHE A 183 -3.61 13.12 -2.03
C PHE A 183 -4.80 14.06 -2.09
N ALA A 184 -4.60 15.33 -2.46
CA ALA A 184 -5.70 16.27 -2.57
C ALA A 184 -6.79 15.79 -3.55
N GLN A 185 -6.41 15.08 -4.60
CA GLN A 185 -7.37 14.60 -5.60
C GLN A 185 -8.10 13.31 -5.22
N ILE A 186 -7.49 12.43 -4.41
CA ILE A 186 -8.14 11.18 -3.99
C ILE A 186 -9.29 11.47 -3.02
N PHE A 187 -9.14 12.50 -2.19
CA PHE A 187 -10.15 12.86 -1.20
C PHE A 187 -11.25 13.78 -1.73
N GLU A 188 -11.16 14.23 -2.99
CA GLU A 188 -12.22 14.97 -3.69
C GLU A 188 -13.23 14.08 -4.45
N TYR A 189 -13.00 12.77 -4.52
CA TYR A 189 -13.90 11.78 -5.12
C TYR A 189 -14.62 10.95 -4.05
#